data_6f2ab2d4b2eb78aede2924c478b684a2
#
_entry.id   6f2ab2d4b2eb78aede2924c478b684a2
#
_cell.length_a   1.000
_cell.length_b   1.000
_cell.length_c   1.000
_cell.angle_alpha   90.00
_cell.angle_beta   90.00
_cell.angle_gamma   90.00
#
_symmetry.space_group_name_H-M   'P 1'
#
loop_
_entity.id
_entity.type
_entity.pdbx_description
1 polymer ?
#
loop_
_entity_poly.entity_id
_entity_poly.type
_entity_poly.pdbx_seq_one_letter_code
_entity_poly.pdbx_strand_id
1 'polypeptide(L)'
;VGSEMCIRDSHGQPKLVYTIAVTLKDEGEESAYAGASPCVAIRGKTDLSVQNGTQRLPHRPVVCGLGPAGLFAALLLARQGYKPIVLERGPALDERVKAVEHFSATGELDPNANIQFGEGGAGTFSDGKLTTRIGDELCGFVTEVFLQHGAPAEIAWKQKPHVGTDLLRGVILSLIHIS
;
A
#
# COMPACT_ATOMS: atom_id res chain seq x y z
N VAL A 1 6.79 -9.60 15.86
CA VAL A 1 5.83 -10.70 16.05
C VAL A 1 4.44 -10.15 15.84
N GLY A 2 3.71 -10.71 14.87
CA GLY A 2 2.31 -10.40 14.61
C GLY A 2 1.48 -11.67 14.72
N SER A 3 0.22 -11.56 15.13
CA SER A 3 -0.69 -12.69 15.18
C SER A 3 -2.08 -12.28 14.73
N GLU A 4 -2.77 -13.21 14.08
CA GLU A 4 -4.17 -13.08 13.70
C GLU A 4 -4.96 -14.30 14.10
N MET A 5 -6.21 -14.09 14.49
CA MET A 5 -7.15 -15.14 14.84
C MET A 5 -8.35 -15.09 13.89
N CYS A 6 -8.67 -16.22 13.31
CA CYS A 6 -9.88 -16.43 12.52
C CYS A 6 -10.78 -17.48 13.14
N ILE A 7 -12.09 -17.30 12.99
CA ILE A 7 -13.08 -18.34 13.31
C ILE A 7 -13.45 -19.03 11.99
N ARG A 8 -13.26 -20.34 11.93
CA ARG A 8 -13.72 -21.17 10.81
C ARG A 8 -14.84 -22.07 11.28
N ASP A 9 -16.03 -21.83 10.76
CA ASP A 9 -17.28 -22.51 11.15
C ASP A 9 -17.99 -23.23 9.98
N SER A 10 -17.38 -23.24 8.80
CA SER A 10 -18.04 -23.71 7.57
C SER A 10 -18.41 -25.19 7.53
N HIS A 11 -17.79 -26.04 8.35
CA HIS A 11 -18.11 -27.48 8.42
C HIS A 11 -17.79 -28.06 9.80
N GLY A 12 -18.75 -28.03 10.74
CA GLY A 12 -18.63 -28.64 12.05
C GLY A 12 -18.48 -27.66 13.22
N GLN A 13 -17.80 -28.07 14.29
CA GLN A 13 -17.58 -27.18 15.44
C GLN A 13 -16.67 -26.00 15.08
N PRO A 14 -16.97 -24.78 15.55
CA PRO A 14 -16.14 -23.60 15.33
C PRO A 14 -14.69 -23.85 15.80
N LYS A 15 -13.72 -23.52 14.94
CA LYS A 15 -12.29 -23.61 15.25
C LYS A 15 -11.67 -22.23 15.27
N LEU A 16 -10.92 -21.94 16.33
CA LEU A 16 -10.06 -20.75 16.37
C LEU A 16 -8.75 -21.09 15.66
N VAL A 17 -8.43 -20.34 14.60
CA VAL A 17 -7.20 -20.51 13.84
C VAL A 17 -6.34 -19.29 14.05
N TYR A 18 -5.12 -19.49 14.53
CA TYR A 18 -4.14 -18.43 14.73
C TYR A 18 -3.05 -18.53 13.67
N THR A 19 -2.73 -17.40 13.05
CA THR A 19 -1.53 -17.25 12.23
C THR A 19 -0.58 -16.35 13.00
N ILE A 20 0.63 -16.84 13.25
CA ILE A 20 1.63 -16.12 14.05
C ILE A 20 2.87 -15.93 13.19
N ALA A 21 3.33 -14.68 13.03
CA ALA A 21 4.62 -14.38 12.45
C ALA A 21 5.67 -14.30 13.56
N VAL A 22 6.73 -15.06 13.41
CA VAL A 22 7.86 -15.10 14.34
C VAL A 22 9.17 -14.84 13.60
N THR A 23 10.10 -14.19 14.27
CA THR A 23 11.48 -14.06 13.80
C THR A 23 12.34 -14.98 14.66
N LEU A 24 13.09 -15.86 14.02
CA LEU A 24 14.01 -16.75 14.72
C LEU A 24 15.26 -15.97 15.18
N LYS A 25 15.92 -16.44 16.22
CA LYS A 25 17.19 -15.87 16.69
C LYS A 25 18.33 -16.13 15.70
N ASP A 26 18.29 -17.31 15.07
CA ASP A 26 19.23 -17.72 14.02
C ASP A 26 18.50 -17.77 12.67
N GLU A 27 18.82 -16.83 11.78
CA GLU A 27 18.20 -16.73 10.44
C GLU A 27 18.47 -17.98 9.57
N GLY A 28 19.53 -18.74 9.85
CA GLY A 28 19.88 -19.97 9.10
C GLY A 28 18.93 -21.16 9.36
N GLU A 29 18.16 -21.14 10.43
CA GLU A 29 17.28 -22.26 10.81
C GLU A 29 15.89 -22.17 10.17
N GLU A 30 15.52 -21.05 9.57
CA GLU A 30 14.17 -20.83 9.01
C GLU A 30 13.77 -21.88 7.98
N SER A 31 14.72 -22.29 7.12
CA SER A 31 14.49 -23.30 6.08
C SER A 31 14.18 -24.68 6.65
N ALA A 32 14.78 -25.05 7.76
CA ALA A 32 14.55 -26.34 8.43
C ALA A 32 13.14 -26.40 9.01
N TYR A 33 12.65 -25.32 9.61
CA TYR A 33 11.30 -25.26 10.16
C TYR A 33 10.22 -25.22 9.07
N ALA A 34 10.46 -24.53 7.96
CA ALA A 34 9.51 -24.49 6.83
C ALA A 34 9.33 -25.86 6.18
N GLY A 35 10.37 -26.69 6.15
CA GLY A 35 10.30 -28.07 5.67
C GLY A 35 9.65 -29.06 6.64
N ALA A 36 9.56 -28.71 7.93
CA ALA A 36 9.11 -29.64 8.97
C ALA A 36 7.58 -29.74 9.08
N SER A 37 6.80 -28.78 8.58
CA SER A 37 5.35 -28.77 8.72
C SER A 37 4.67 -27.98 7.59
N PRO A 38 3.55 -28.47 7.01
CA PRO A 38 2.78 -27.72 6.02
C PRO A 38 2.10 -26.46 6.60
N CYS A 39 2.11 -26.31 7.92
CA CYS A 39 1.57 -25.12 8.60
C CYS A 39 2.61 -24.02 8.80
N VAL A 40 3.86 -24.25 8.41
CA VAL A 40 4.96 -23.30 8.54
C VAL A 40 5.42 -22.88 7.17
N ALA A 41 5.45 -21.58 6.93
CA ALA A 41 5.95 -20.99 5.69
C ALA A 41 6.92 -19.85 5.99
N ILE A 42 7.97 -19.77 5.22
CA ILE A 42 8.87 -18.60 5.27
C ILE A 42 8.17 -17.45 4.58
N ARG A 43 8.08 -16.32 5.26
CA ARG A 43 7.65 -15.06 4.68
C ARG A 43 8.87 -14.28 4.20
N GLY A 44 9.22 -14.45 2.92
CA GLY A 44 10.26 -13.65 2.29
C GLY A 44 9.88 -12.17 2.24
N LYS A 45 10.88 -11.30 2.28
CA LYS A 45 10.70 -9.92 1.86
C LYS A 45 10.50 -9.92 0.35
N THR A 46 9.44 -9.26 -0.11
CA THR A 46 9.26 -9.03 -1.54
C THR A 46 10.21 -7.91 -1.94
N ASP A 47 11.37 -8.27 -2.45
CA ASP A 47 12.29 -7.28 -3.02
C ASP A 47 11.95 -7.10 -4.50
N LEU A 48 11.46 -5.91 -4.83
CA LEU A 48 11.20 -5.54 -6.21
C LEU A 48 12.50 -5.12 -6.87
N SER A 49 13.26 -6.10 -7.38
CA SER A 49 14.43 -5.81 -8.19
C SER A 49 13.99 -5.37 -9.59
N VAL A 50 13.99 -4.08 -9.84
CA VAL A 50 13.77 -3.51 -11.16
C VAL A 50 15.09 -3.46 -11.90
N GLN A 51 15.19 -4.21 -13.01
CA GLN A 51 16.37 -4.12 -13.88
C GLN A 51 16.28 -2.85 -14.74
N ASN A 52 17.31 -2.03 -14.66
CA ASN A 52 17.43 -0.86 -15.50
C ASN A 52 17.74 -1.27 -16.94
N GLY A 53 17.08 -0.63 -17.90
CA GLY A 53 17.42 -0.76 -19.32
C GLY A 53 18.79 -0.15 -19.63
N THR A 54 19.36 -0.54 -20.78
CA THR A 54 20.67 -0.04 -21.24
C THR A 54 20.58 1.29 -21.97
N GLN A 55 19.39 1.69 -22.39
CA GLN A 55 19.17 2.94 -23.12
C GLN A 55 18.94 4.11 -22.16
N ARG A 56 19.69 5.18 -22.36
CA ARG A 56 19.50 6.40 -21.60
C ARG A 56 18.29 7.17 -22.13
N LEU A 57 17.37 7.52 -21.23
CA LEU A 57 16.23 8.34 -21.62
C LEU A 57 16.72 9.77 -21.95
N PRO A 58 16.32 10.36 -23.10
CA PRO A 58 16.72 11.71 -23.48
C PRO A 58 16.05 12.80 -22.62
N HIS A 59 14.89 12.47 -22.03
CA HIS A 59 14.09 13.38 -21.22
C HIS A 59 13.62 12.71 -19.93
N ARG A 60 13.18 13.52 -18.97
CA ARG A 60 12.55 13.05 -17.74
C ARG A 60 11.24 12.32 -18.07
N PRO A 61 10.97 11.16 -17.48
CA PRO A 61 9.68 10.50 -17.67
C PRO A 61 8.55 11.34 -17.09
N VAL A 62 7.39 11.29 -17.74
CA VAL A 62 6.18 11.98 -17.31
C VAL A 62 5.17 10.93 -16.84
N VAL A 63 4.64 11.12 -15.64
CA VAL A 63 3.58 10.29 -15.06
C VAL A 63 2.31 11.14 -15.04
N CYS A 64 1.26 10.70 -15.75
CA CYS A 64 -0.01 11.39 -15.80
C CYS A 64 -0.99 10.77 -14.80
N GLY A 65 -1.40 11.57 -13.82
CA GLY A 65 -2.26 11.17 -12.71
C GLY A 65 -1.48 10.76 -11.47
N LEU A 66 -1.96 11.17 -10.30
CA LEU A 66 -1.36 10.88 -8.99
C LEU A 66 -2.30 10.03 -8.11
N GLY A 67 -3.04 9.13 -8.75
CA GLY A 67 -3.73 8.03 -8.08
C GLY A 67 -2.76 6.92 -7.67
N PRO A 68 -3.24 5.78 -7.13
CA PRO A 68 -2.37 4.70 -6.66
C PRO A 68 -1.33 4.24 -7.69
N ALA A 69 -1.74 4.05 -8.95
CA ALA A 69 -0.82 3.61 -10.00
C ALA A 69 0.26 4.66 -10.30
N GLY A 70 -0.12 5.93 -10.39
CA GLY A 70 0.82 7.04 -10.63
C GLY A 70 1.79 7.24 -9.47
N LEU A 71 1.31 7.13 -8.22
CA LEU A 71 2.16 7.19 -7.03
C LEU A 71 3.25 6.12 -7.05
N PHE A 72 2.88 4.85 -7.29
CA PHE A 72 3.85 3.77 -7.34
C PHE A 72 4.77 3.84 -8.55
N ALA A 73 4.28 4.29 -9.71
CA ALA A 73 5.12 4.52 -10.89
C ALA A 73 6.16 5.62 -10.62
N ALA A 74 5.74 6.75 -10.03
CA ALA A 74 6.64 7.83 -9.67
C ALA A 74 7.67 7.39 -8.62
N LEU A 75 7.23 6.65 -7.59
CA LEU A 75 8.09 6.08 -6.57
C LEU A 75 9.19 5.20 -7.18
N LEU A 76 8.80 4.25 -8.02
CA LEU A 76 9.75 3.32 -8.65
C LEU A 76 10.75 4.06 -9.54
N LEU A 77 10.28 4.98 -10.37
CA LEU A 77 11.15 5.82 -11.19
C LEU A 77 12.12 6.63 -10.35
N ALA A 78 11.65 7.24 -9.27
CA ALA A 78 12.51 8.01 -8.36
C ALA A 78 13.56 7.13 -7.68
N ARG A 79 13.18 5.95 -7.17
CA ARG A 79 14.11 4.99 -6.56
C ARG A 79 15.18 4.49 -7.54
N GLN A 80 14.89 4.45 -8.84
CA GLN A 80 15.84 4.09 -9.90
C GLN A 80 16.68 5.29 -10.38
N GLY A 81 16.59 6.44 -9.72
CA GLY A 81 17.38 7.64 -10.06
C GLY A 81 16.82 8.48 -11.19
N TYR A 82 15.67 8.10 -11.77
CA TYR A 82 14.95 8.99 -12.67
C TYR A 82 14.30 10.11 -11.85
N LYS A 83 14.17 11.28 -12.45
CA LYS A 83 13.49 12.43 -11.85
C LYS A 83 12.15 12.63 -12.56
N PRO A 84 11.11 11.79 -12.27
CA PRO A 84 9.85 11.89 -12.99
C PRO A 84 9.19 13.26 -12.81
N ILE A 85 8.43 13.67 -13.82
CA ILE A 85 7.50 14.78 -13.73
C ILE A 85 6.14 14.16 -13.53
N VAL A 86 5.45 14.53 -12.47
CA VAL A 86 4.10 14.04 -12.19
C VAL A 86 3.09 15.14 -12.47
N LEU A 87 2.10 14.83 -13.29
CA LEU A 87 1.00 15.73 -13.62
C LEU A 87 -0.28 15.18 -13.02
N GLU A 88 -0.90 15.94 -12.13
CA GLU A 88 -2.20 15.62 -11.56
C GLU A 88 -3.23 16.68 -11.94
N ARG A 89 -4.42 16.24 -12.32
CA ARG A 89 -5.49 17.14 -12.75
C ARG A 89 -6.15 17.85 -11.57
N GLY A 90 -6.36 17.11 -10.48
CA GLY A 90 -7.04 17.62 -9.30
C GLY A 90 -6.10 18.43 -8.40
N PRO A 91 -6.66 19.16 -7.45
CA PRO A 91 -5.88 19.95 -6.52
C PRO A 91 -5.09 19.10 -5.52
N ALA A 92 -4.20 19.76 -4.80
CA ALA A 92 -3.47 19.17 -3.67
C ALA A 92 -4.42 18.63 -2.59
N LEU A 93 -3.92 17.69 -1.78
CA LEU A 93 -4.74 16.95 -0.82
C LEU A 93 -5.50 17.87 0.15
N ASP A 94 -4.87 18.92 0.66
CA ASP A 94 -5.50 19.85 1.61
C ASP A 94 -6.69 20.62 1.00
N GLU A 95 -6.58 20.98 -0.28
CA GLU A 95 -7.67 21.63 -1.02
C GLU A 95 -8.79 20.64 -1.31
N ARG A 96 -8.43 19.39 -1.66
CA ARG A 96 -9.42 18.31 -1.85
C ARG A 96 -10.21 18.04 -0.58
N VAL A 97 -9.57 18.00 0.58
CA VAL A 97 -10.24 17.80 1.87
C VAL A 97 -11.33 18.86 2.05
N LYS A 98 -10.98 20.13 1.85
CA LYS A 98 -11.95 21.25 1.98
C LYS A 98 -13.11 21.13 1.00
N ALA A 99 -12.84 20.77 -0.24
CA ALA A 99 -13.89 20.59 -1.26
C ALA A 99 -14.82 19.41 -0.92
N VAL A 100 -14.30 18.31 -0.42
CA VAL A 100 -15.09 17.16 0.00
C VAL A 100 -15.93 17.46 1.25
N GLU A 101 -15.38 18.18 2.22
CA GLU A 101 -16.10 18.64 3.40
C GLU A 101 -17.22 19.62 3.02
N HIS A 102 -16.94 20.56 2.12
CA HIS A 102 -17.95 21.49 1.60
C HIS A 102 -19.09 20.74 0.92
N PHE A 103 -18.77 19.80 0.00
CA PHE A 103 -19.78 18.97 -0.64
C PHE A 103 -20.62 18.18 0.38
N SER A 104 -19.98 17.61 1.39
CA SER A 104 -20.70 16.85 2.43
C SER A 104 -21.65 17.72 3.26
N ALA A 105 -21.31 18.98 3.47
CA ALA A 105 -22.12 19.93 4.24
C ALA A 105 -23.24 20.59 3.43
N THR A 106 -23.01 20.87 2.15
CA THR A 106 -23.91 21.70 1.31
C THR A 106 -24.60 20.95 0.19
N GLY A 107 -24.02 19.83 -0.27
CA GLY A 107 -24.43 19.12 -1.48
C GLY A 107 -23.91 19.77 -2.78
N GLU A 108 -23.14 20.84 -2.70
CA GLU A 108 -22.55 21.52 -3.86
C GLU A 108 -21.27 20.82 -4.33
N LEU A 109 -21.33 20.15 -5.49
CA LEU A 109 -20.21 19.43 -6.07
C LEU A 109 -19.30 20.37 -6.86
N ASP A 110 -18.02 20.42 -6.51
CA ASP A 110 -16.99 20.97 -7.38
C ASP A 110 -16.57 19.90 -8.42
N PRO A 111 -16.79 20.12 -9.73
CA PRO A 111 -16.40 19.18 -10.77
C PRO A 111 -14.87 19.04 -10.92
N ASN A 112 -14.10 19.97 -10.37
CA ASN A 112 -12.64 19.98 -10.45
C ASN A 112 -11.96 19.51 -9.16
N ALA A 113 -12.68 19.43 -8.03
CA ALA A 113 -12.17 19.00 -6.74
C ALA A 113 -13.19 18.14 -5.99
N ASN A 114 -13.00 16.83 -6.00
CA ASN A 114 -13.93 15.88 -5.36
C ASN A 114 -13.22 14.59 -4.93
N ILE A 115 -14.01 13.61 -4.47
CA ILE A 115 -13.50 12.31 -4.01
C ILE A 115 -12.87 11.48 -5.13
N GLN A 116 -13.29 11.63 -6.38
CA GLN A 116 -12.95 10.67 -7.45
C GLN A 116 -11.52 10.79 -7.97
N PHE A 117 -10.96 11.98 -7.99
CA PHE A 117 -9.62 12.24 -8.53
C PHE A 117 -8.90 13.34 -7.75
N GLY A 118 -7.64 13.53 -8.08
CA GLY A 118 -6.71 14.44 -7.42
C GLY A 118 -5.63 13.66 -6.67
N GLU A 119 -4.82 14.38 -5.96
CA GLU A 119 -3.65 13.86 -5.25
C GLU A 119 -4.01 12.67 -4.34
N GLY A 120 -3.37 11.51 -4.58
CA GLY A 120 -3.66 10.24 -3.92
C GLY A 120 -4.83 9.44 -4.49
N GLY A 121 -5.64 10.01 -5.41
CA GLY A 121 -6.79 9.35 -6.02
C GLY A 121 -8.00 9.19 -5.09
N ALA A 122 -8.99 8.42 -5.50
CA ALA A 122 -10.23 8.19 -4.74
C ALA A 122 -10.00 7.46 -3.41
N GLY A 123 -8.96 6.62 -3.34
CA GLY A 123 -8.60 5.87 -2.14
C GLY A 123 -8.28 6.74 -0.93
N THR A 124 -7.83 7.97 -1.13
CA THR A 124 -7.47 8.93 -0.07
C THR A 124 -8.60 9.22 0.93
N PHE A 125 -9.85 9.11 0.48
CA PHE A 125 -11.05 9.33 1.30
C PHE A 125 -11.74 8.03 1.72
N SER A 126 -11.08 6.88 1.53
CA SER A 126 -11.55 5.58 1.99
C SER A 126 -10.94 5.23 3.36
N ASP A 127 -11.42 4.14 3.96
CA ASP A 127 -10.82 3.57 5.16
C ASP A 127 -9.48 2.84 4.90
N GLY A 128 -9.01 2.86 3.66
CA GLY A 128 -7.73 2.27 3.28
C GLY A 128 -7.68 0.75 3.42
N LYS A 129 -8.76 0.06 3.08
CA LYS A 129 -8.77 -1.40 3.02
C LYS A 129 -7.75 -1.89 2.01
N LEU A 130 -6.83 -2.74 2.46
CA LEU A 130 -5.77 -3.33 1.66
C LEU A 130 -6.14 -4.78 1.28
N THR A 131 -7.33 -4.96 0.74
CA THR A 131 -7.79 -6.28 0.29
C THR A 131 -7.73 -6.37 -1.22
N THR A 132 -7.12 -7.43 -1.73
CA THR A 132 -7.07 -7.74 -3.15
C THR A 132 -7.51 -9.18 -3.38
N ARG A 133 -8.02 -9.47 -4.57
CA ARG A 133 -8.31 -10.85 -5.02
C ARG A 133 -7.15 -11.43 -5.83
N ILE A 134 -6.06 -10.69 -5.99
CA ILE A 134 -4.89 -11.11 -6.73
C ILE A 134 -3.87 -11.64 -5.72
N GLY A 135 -3.44 -12.89 -5.91
CA GLY A 135 -2.36 -13.51 -5.13
C GLY A 135 -0.99 -13.20 -5.73
N ASP A 136 -0.67 -11.93 -5.94
CA ASP A 136 0.58 -11.48 -6.54
C ASP A 136 1.59 -11.09 -5.47
N GLU A 137 2.86 -11.43 -5.69
CA GLU A 137 3.96 -11.10 -4.78
C GLU A 137 4.14 -9.59 -4.61
N LEU A 138 3.77 -8.79 -5.62
CA LEU A 138 3.83 -7.34 -5.58
C LEU A 138 2.89 -6.73 -4.53
N CYS A 139 1.87 -7.46 -4.06
CA CYS A 139 1.03 -7.02 -2.94
C CYS A 139 1.87 -6.82 -1.66
N GLY A 140 2.89 -7.66 -1.46
CA GLY A 140 3.85 -7.52 -0.36
C GLY A 140 4.65 -6.23 -0.46
N PHE A 141 5.11 -5.88 -1.65
CA PHE A 141 5.81 -4.63 -1.91
C PHE A 141 4.97 -3.39 -1.58
N VAL A 142 3.69 -3.37 -2.01
CA VAL A 142 2.76 -2.27 -1.69
C VAL A 142 2.60 -2.11 -0.18
N THR A 143 2.42 -3.24 0.53
CA THR A 143 2.29 -3.24 2.00
C THR A 143 3.56 -2.70 2.67
N GLU A 144 4.73 -3.12 2.20
CA GLU A 144 6.01 -2.65 2.74
C GLU A 144 6.23 -1.16 2.52
N VAL A 145 5.91 -0.65 1.33
CA VAL A 145 5.96 0.78 1.04
C VAL A 145 5.06 1.56 1.98
N PHE A 146 3.84 1.11 2.23
CA PHE A 146 2.94 1.78 3.17
C PHE A 146 3.48 1.79 4.60
N LEU A 147 4.11 0.69 5.05
CA LEU A 147 4.77 0.62 6.35
C LEU A 147 5.92 1.63 6.46
N GLN A 148 6.75 1.73 5.42
CA GLN A 148 7.86 2.69 5.36
C GLN A 148 7.39 4.15 5.43
N HIS A 149 6.14 4.42 5.01
CA HIS A 149 5.53 5.74 4.99
C HIS A 149 4.53 6.00 6.12
N GLY A 150 4.57 5.19 7.19
CA GLY A 150 3.85 5.45 8.43
C GLY A 150 2.50 4.74 8.58
N ALA A 151 2.21 3.76 7.74
CA ALA A 151 1.06 2.89 7.97
C ALA A 151 1.24 2.03 9.23
N PRO A 152 0.14 1.62 9.89
CA PRO A 152 0.20 0.81 11.10
C PRO A 152 0.91 -0.54 10.86
N ALA A 153 1.78 -0.94 11.77
CA ALA A 153 2.54 -2.20 11.65
C ALA A 153 1.66 -3.43 11.45
N GLU A 154 0.44 -3.38 11.96
CA GLU A 154 -0.54 -4.48 11.88
C GLU A 154 -1.01 -4.79 10.45
N ILE A 155 -0.85 -3.89 9.47
CA ILE A 155 -1.18 -4.19 8.07
C ILE A 155 -0.30 -5.30 7.49
N ALA A 156 0.86 -5.53 8.08
CA ALA A 156 1.78 -6.57 7.65
C ALA A 156 1.26 -8.00 7.87
N TRP A 157 0.35 -8.19 8.82
CA TRP A 157 -0.03 -9.55 9.26
C TRP A 157 -1.54 -9.75 9.43
N LYS A 158 -2.36 -8.72 9.46
CA LYS A 158 -3.82 -8.85 9.52
C LYS A 158 -4.38 -9.39 8.21
N GLN A 159 -5.38 -10.26 8.30
CA GLN A 159 -6.05 -10.87 7.13
C GLN A 159 -6.91 -9.88 6.33
N LYS A 160 -7.46 -8.89 7.01
CA LYS A 160 -8.23 -7.78 6.41
C LYS A 160 -7.61 -6.46 6.85
N PRO A 161 -6.39 -6.17 6.36
CA PRO A 161 -5.69 -4.98 6.79
C PRO A 161 -6.37 -3.72 6.26
N HIS A 162 -6.38 -2.69 7.07
CA HIS A 162 -6.78 -1.34 6.66
C HIS A 162 -5.87 -0.32 7.34
N VAL A 163 -5.57 0.75 6.62
CA VAL A 163 -4.67 1.79 7.13
C VAL A 163 -5.41 2.75 8.07
N GLY A 164 -6.68 2.98 7.82
CA GLY A 164 -7.47 4.02 8.47
C GLY A 164 -7.43 5.34 7.69
N THR A 165 -8.55 6.05 7.65
CA THR A 165 -8.72 7.26 6.83
C THR A 165 -7.76 8.38 7.22
N ASP A 166 -7.55 8.56 8.51
CA ASP A 166 -6.70 9.59 9.13
C ASP A 166 -5.21 9.33 8.83
N LEU A 167 -4.77 8.08 8.94
CA LEU A 167 -3.38 7.70 8.69
C LEU A 167 -3.07 7.63 7.20
N LEU A 168 -4.03 7.19 6.37
CA LEU A 168 -3.82 7.04 4.93
C LEU A 168 -3.43 8.35 4.25
N ARG A 169 -4.02 9.46 4.66
CA ARG A 169 -3.65 10.80 4.15
C ARG A 169 -2.18 11.11 4.43
N GLY A 170 -1.71 10.82 5.64
CA GLY A 170 -0.31 11.00 6.02
C GLY A 170 0.64 10.10 5.22
N VAL A 171 0.25 8.85 4.99
CA VAL A 171 1.01 7.91 4.16
C VAL A 171 1.13 8.42 2.72
N ILE A 172 0.04 8.90 2.13
CA ILE A 172 0.02 9.44 0.77
C ILE A 172 0.90 10.68 0.66
N LEU A 173 0.78 11.64 1.59
CA LEU A 173 1.64 12.83 1.61
C LEU A 173 3.12 12.46 1.75
N SER A 174 3.43 11.51 2.62
CA SER A 174 4.80 11.00 2.77
C SER A 174 5.33 10.38 1.47
N LEU A 175 4.49 9.65 0.74
CA LEU A 175 4.84 9.08 -0.57
C LEU A 175 5.07 10.15 -1.65
N ILE A 176 4.29 11.23 -1.65
CA ILE A 176 4.41 12.32 -2.61
C ILE A 176 5.69 13.11 -2.39
N HIS A 177 6.09 13.31 -1.15
CA HIS A 177 7.29 14.07 -0.77
C HIS A 177 8.58 13.24 -0.79
N ILE A 178 8.62 12.15 -1.53
CA ILE A 178 9.86 11.42 -1.81
C ILE A 178 10.70 12.27 -2.76
N SER A 179 11.60 12.99 -2.21
CA SER A 179 12.62 13.78 -2.93
C SER A 179 13.99 13.14 -2.81
#